data_9a051a7e104203ac0a732eda80f7f6ce
#
_entry.id   9a051a7e104203ac0a732eda80f7f6ce
#
_cell.length_a   1.000
_cell.length_b   1.000
_cell.length_c   1.000
_cell.angle_alpha   90.00
_cell.angle_beta   90.00
_cell.angle_gamma   90.00
#
_symmetry.space_group_name_H-M   'P 1'
#
loop_
_entity.id
_entity.type
_entity.pdbx_description
1 polymer ?
#
loop_
_entity_poly.entity_id
_entity_poly.type
_entity_poly.pdbx_seq_one_letter_code
_entity_poly.pdbx_strand_id
1 'polypeptide(L)'
;MNIFIVGPMGSGKTTVGKIVAGELFLDFHDTDEKIENSTGVTIDWIFDIEGEAGFRKRETATLKEMVAMNSIVLATGGGIVIEEENRELLASRGTVFYLHTPLNTQVERTSKDKDRPLLKGQDPEKVLADLQKSRQSLYEEASDHIINTENKSGSEVANEIVKLVKNYG
;
A
#
# COMPACT_ATOMS: atom_id res chain seq x y z
N MET A 1 9.17 2.01 -16.51
CA MET A 1 9.54 1.75 -15.10
C MET A 1 8.29 1.86 -14.24
N ASN A 2 8.05 0.84 -13.44
CA ASN A 2 6.95 0.86 -12.46
C ASN A 2 7.50 0.64 -11.06
N ILE A 3 7.02 1.43 -10.12
CA ILE A 3 7.38 1.35 -8.70
C ILE A 3 6.10 1.07 -7.93
N PHE A 4 6.11 0.02 -7.12
CA PHE A 4 4.98 -0.35 -6.29
C PHE A 4 5.35 -0.24 -4.82
N ILE A 5 4.46 0.33 -4.02
CA ILE A 5 4.69 0.53 -2.58
C ILE A 5 3.65 -0.26 -1.81
N VAL A 6 4.12 -1.21 -1.01
CA VAL A 6 3.30 -2.05 -0.13
C VAL A 6 3.63 -1.76 1.33
N GLY A 7 2.74 -2.11 2.21
CA GLY A 7 2.94 -1.92 3.65
C GLY A 7 1.63 -1.77 4.39
N PRO A 8 1.67 -1.77 5.73
CA PRO A 8 0.47 -1.65 6.55
C PRO A 8 -0.17 -0.27 6.43
N MET A 9 -1.43 -0.18 6.86
CA MET A 9 -2.07 1.13 7.02
C MET A 9 -1.26 1.99 7.99
N GLY A 10 -1.18 3.29 7.72
CA GLY A 10 -0.38 4.21 8.53
C GLY A 10 1.11 4.18 8.25
N SER A 11 1.57 3.48 7.21
CA SER A 11 2.99 3.46 6.83
C SER A 11 3.42 4.63 5.93
N GLY A 12 2.47 5.42 5.42
CA GLY A 12 2.77 6.59 4.61
C GLY A 12 2.91 6.33 3.11
N LYS A 13 2.38 5.21 2.61
CA LYS A 13 2.48 4.81 1.20
C LYS A 13 2.04 5.90 0.22
N THR A 14 0.90 6.52 0.47
CA THR A 14 0.37 7.56 -0.42
C THR A 14 1.25 8.80 -0.44
N THR A 15 1.63 9.29 0.74
CA THR A 15 2.50 10.47 0.87
C THR A 15 3.86 10.23 0.22
N VAL A 16 4.50 9.12 0.56
CA VAL A 16 5.81 8.73 0.01
C VAL A 16 5.72 8.52 -1.50
N GLY A 17 4.67 7.82 -1.95
CA GLY A 17 4.46 7.55 -3.38
C GLY A 17 4.33 8.82 -4.22
N LYS A 18 3.62 9.82 -3.73
CA LYS A 18 3.49 11.11 -4.42
C LYS A 18 4.82 11.84 -4.54
N ILE A 19 5.64 11.81 -3.49
CA ILE A 19 6.97 12.44 -3.52
C ILE A 19 7.88 11.71 -4.51
N VAL A 20 7.92 10.37 -4.46
CA VAL A 20 8.72 9.56 -5.38
C VAL A 20 8.31 9.82 -6.83
N ALA A 21 7.02 9.84 -7.09
CA ALA A 21 6.49 10.11 -8.44
C ALA A 21 6.93 11.49 -8.96
N GLY A 22 6.85 12.52 -8.12
CA GLY A 22 7.32 13.86 -8.47
C GLY A 22 8.82 13.91 -8.77
N GLU A 23 9.64 13.28 -7.94
CA GLU A 23 11.10 13.25 -8.10
C GLU A 23 11.57 12.48 -9.33
N LEU A 24 10.83 11.47 -9.74
CA LEU A 24 11.18 10.61 -10.88
C LEU A 24 10.38 10.94 -12.15
N PHE A 25 9.52 11.94 -12.11
CA PHE A 25 8.63 12.32 -13.22
C PHE A 25 7.76 11.16 -13.72
N LEU A 26 7.20 10.40 -12.74
CA LEU A 26 6.27 9.30 -12.99
C LEU A 26 4.86 9.70 -12.56
N ASP A 27 3.85 9.03 -13.13
CA ASP A 27 2.47 9.24 -12.73
C ASP A 27 2.19 8.52 -11.40
N PHE A 28 1.50 9.19 -10.48
CA PHE A 28 1.09 8.59 -9.21
C PHE A 28 -0.31 8.02 -9.29
N HIS A 29 -0.48 6.79 -8.76
CA HIS A 29 -1.77 6.13 -8.62
C HIS A 29 -1.89 5.45 -7.25
N ASP A 30 -3.13 5.28 -6.81
CA ASP A 30 -3.47 4.61 -5.55
C ASP A 30 -4.60 3.61 -5.82
N THR A 31 -4.44 2.35 -5.41
CA THR A 31 -5.45 1.31 -5.68
C THR A 31 -6.78 1.60 -5.00
N ASP A 32 -6.77 2.07 -3.76
CA ASP A 32 -7.99 2.37 -3.02
C ASP A 32 -8.75 3.55 -3.65
N GLU A 33 -8.03 4.60 -4.03
CA GLU A 33 -8.61 5.75 -4.72
C GLU A 33 -9.21 5.34 -6.07
N LYS A 34 -8.52 4.49 -6.81
CA LYS A 34 -9.02 3.99 -8.10
C LYS A 34 -10.32 3.19 -7.93
N ILE A 35 -10.40 2.36 -6.90
CA ILE A 35 -11.61 1.59 -6.59
C ILE A 35 -12.76 2.53 -6.27
N GLU A 36 -12.55 3.51 -5.40
CA GLU A 36 -13.59 4.49 -5.04
C GLU A 36 -14.04 5.31 -6.24
N ASN A 37 -13.13 5.77 -7.07
CA ASN A 37 -13.47 6.55 -8.27
C ASN A 37 -14.24 5.72 -9.30
N SER A 38 -13.89 4.46 -9.50
CA SER A 38 -14.55 3.60 -10.48
C SER A 38 -15.91 3.08 -10.03
N THR A 39 -16.12 2.91 -8.72
CA THR A 39 -17.38 2.42 -8.15
C THR A 39 -18.33 3.55 -7.76
N GLY A 40 -17.81 4.74 -7.50
CA GLY A 40 -18.60 5.89 -7.01
C GLY A 40 -18.99 5.77 -5.54
N VAL A 41 -18.41 4.81 -4.81
CA VAL A 41 -18.71 4.59 -3.38
C VAL A 41 -17.40 4.44 -2.59
N THR A 42 -17.48 4.56 -1.26
CA THR A 42 -16.33 4.40 -0.39
C THR A 42 -15.97 2.91 -0.21
N ILE A 43 -14.73 2.65 0.14
CA ILE A 43 -14.28 1.29 0.49
C ILE A 43 -15.08 0.74 1.68
N ASP A 44 -15.37 1.57 2.67
CA ASP A 44 -16.21 1.21 3.82
C ASP A 44 -17.58 0.68 3.36
N TRP A 45 -18.22 1.35 2.40
CA TRP A 45 -19.49 0.91 1.82
C TRP A 45 -19.36 -0.44 1.11
N ILE A 46 -18.27 -0.65 0.36
CA ILE A 46 -18.02 -1.93 -0.34
C ILE A 46 -17.88 -3.08 0.67
N PHE A 47 -17.14 -2.87 1.76
CA PHE A 47 -17.04 -3.86 2.84
C PHE A 47 -18.40 -4.18 3.47
N ASP A 48 -19.23 -3.18 3.71
CA ASP A 48 -20.54 -3.37 4.32
C ASP A 48 -21.49 -4.17 3.41
N ILE A 49 -21.46 -3.92 2.10
CA ILE A 49 -22.42 -4.52 1.15
C ILE A 49 -21.88 -5.83 0.53
N GLU A 50 -20.62 -5.87 0.16
CA GLU A 50 -20.02 -7.01 -0.54
C GLU A 50 -19.13 -7.87 0.35
N GLY A 51 -18.79 -7.40 1.54
CA GLY A 51 -17.87 -8.06 2.44
C GLY A 51 -16.41 -7.95 1.99
N GLU A 52 -15.50 -8.47 2.81
CA GLU A 52 -14.07 -8.45 2.51
C GLU A 52 -13.76 -9.22 1.21
N ALA A 53 -14.38 -10.38 1.00
CA ALA A 53 -14.16 -11.17 -0.20
C ALA A 53 -14.52 -10.41 -1.48
N GLY A 54 -15.62 -9.68 -1.48
CA GLY A 54 -16.04 -8.83 -2.61
C GLY A 54 -15.06 -7.70 -2.87
N PHE A 55 -14.60 -7.04 -1.81
CA PHE A 55 -13.57 -6.01 -1.92
C PHE A 55 -12.25 -6.56 -2.50
N ARG A 56 -11.78 -7.73 -2.02
CA ARG A 56 -10.55 -8.36 -2.52
C ARG A 56 -10.61 -8.68 -4.00
N LYS A 57 -11.76 -9.09 -4.51
CA LYS A 57 -11.95 -9.30 -5.96
C LYS A 57 -11.81 -8.01 -6.75
N ARG A 58 -12.39 -6.90 -6.25
CA ARG A 58 -12.25 -5.59 -6.89
C ARG A 58 -10.82 -5.09 -6.84
N GLU A 59 -10.15 -5.30 -5.72
CA GLU A 59 -8.75 -4.91 -5.52
C GLU A 59 -7.83 -5.64 -6.52
N THR A 60 -8.00 -6.94 -6.70
CA THR A 60 -7.22 -7.71 -7.68
C THR A 60 -7.51 -7.26 -9.11
N ALA A 61 -8.77 -7.03 -9.47
CA ALA A 61 -9.14 -6.55 -10.80
C ALA A 61 -8.52 -5.16 -11.07
N THR A 62 -8.56 -4.27 -10.09
CA THR A 62 -7.95 -2.94 -10.18
C THR A 62 -6.42 -3.04 -10.34
N LEU A 63 -5.79 -3.91 -9.56
CA LEU A 63 -4.35 -4.12 -9.65
C LEU A 63 -3.93 -4.59 -11.05
N LYS A 64 -4.68 -5.52 -11.64
CA LYS A 64 -4.42 -6.00 -13.01
C LYS A 64 -4.40 -4.87 -14.04
N GLU A 65 -5.35 -3.95 -13.94
CA GLU A 65 -5.39 -2.79 -14.82
C GLU A 65 -4.18 -1.89 -14.61
N MET A 66 -3.82 -1.63 -13.35
CA MET A 66 -2.77 -0.68 -13.01
C MET A 66 -1.37 -1.18 -13.33
N VAL A 67 -1.08 -2.46 -13.08
CA VAL A 67 0.25 -3.02 -13.40
C VAL A 67 0.50 -3.13 -14.91
N ALA A 68 -0.54 -3.04 -15.72
CA ALA A 68 -0.41 -2.98 -17.18
C ALA A 68 0.01 -1.59 -17.68
N MET A 69 -0.07 -0.56 -16.84
CA MET A 69 0.40 0.78 -17.14
C MET A 69 1.93 0.84 -17.11
N ASN A 70 2.48 1.92 -17.68
CA ASN A 70 3.92 2.15 -17.68
C ASN A 70 4.24 3.49 -17.03
N SER A 71 5.43 3.60 -16.44
CA SER A 71 5.93 4.83 -15.86
C SER A 71 5.08 5.35 -14.69
N ILE A 72 4.74 4.46 -13.77
CA ILE A 72 3.89 4.77 -12.63
C ILE A 72 4.57 4.50 -11.30
N VAL A 73 4.12 5.22 -10.28
CA VAL A 73 4.27 4.87 -8.87
C VAL A 73 2.88 4.51 -8.35
N LEU A 74 2.72 3.32 -7.82
CA LEU A 74 1.46 2.81 -7.31
C LEU A 74 1.54 2.57 -5.81
N ALA A 75 0.76 3.32 -5.04
CA ALA A 75 0.52 3.03 -3.64
C ALA A 75 -0.64 2.03 -3.54
N THR A 76 -0.43 0.95 -2.81
CA THR A 76 -1.42 -0.13 -2.72
C THR A 76 -2.15 -0.12 -1.38
N GLY A 77 -3.33 -0.73 -1.33
CA GLY A 77 -4.01 -0.99 -0.07
C GLY A 77 -3.24 -1.98 0.81
N GLY A 78 -3.40 -1.88 2.12
CA GLY A 78 -2.63 -2.69 3.08
C GLY A 78 -2.79 -4.19 2.92
N GLY A 79 -3.91 -4.66 2.40
CA GLY A 79 -4.18 -6.07 2.17
C GLY A 79 -3.88 -6.58 0.76
N ILE A 80 -3.24 -5.78 -0.09
CA ILE A 80 -2.93 -6.16 -1.47
C ILE A 80 -2.11 -7.47 -1.54
N VAL A 81 -1.29 -7.71 -0.54
CA VAL A 81 -0.37 -8.87 -0.51
C VAL A 81 -1.04 -10.18 -0.07
N ILE A 82 -2.29 -10.15 0.36
CA ILE A 82 -2.99 -11.36 0.85
C ILE A 82 -3.12 -12.40 -0.25
N GLU A 83 -3.55 -11.97 -1.45
CA GLU A 83 -3.72 -12.86 -2.59
C GLU A 83 -2.37 -13.14 -3.28
N GLU A 84 -2.06 -14.41 -3.49
CA GLU A 84 -0.84 -14.84 -4.20
C GLU A 84 -0.76 -14.22 -5.60
N GLU A 85 -1.88 -14.18 -6.31
CA GLU A 85 -1.96 -13.57 -7.64
C GLU A 85 -1.50 -12.12 -7.62
N ASN A 86 -1.86 -11.36 -6.59
CA ASN A 86 -1.43 -9.96 -6.46
C ASN A 86 0.08 -9.86 -6.24
N ARG A 87 0.64 -10.73 -5.40
CA ARG A 87 2.09 -10.76 -5.16
C ARG A 87 2.86 -11.07 -6.45
N GLU A 88 2.38 -12.01 -7.24
CA GLU A 88 2.97 -12.36 -8.53
C GLU A 88 2.89 -11.23 -9.55
N LEU A 89 1.75 -10.55 -9.62
CA LEU A 89 1.56 -9.38 -10.48
C LEU A 89 2.53 -8.27 -10.13
N LEU A 90 2.66 -7.93 -8.86
CA LEU A 90 3.59 -6.90 -8.40
C LEU A 90 5.03 -7.27 -8.73
N ALA A 91 5.45 -8.48 -8.40
CA ALA A 91 6.82 -8.95 -8.61
C ALA A 91 7.21 -8.96 -10.09
N SER A 92 6.28 -9.29 -10.98
CA SER A 92 6.55 -9.42 -12.41
C SER A 92 6.48 -8.11 -13.21
N ARG A 93 5.91 -7.05 -12.64
CA ARG A 93 5.58 -5.83 -13.38
C ARG A 93 6.35 -4.59 -12.96
N GLY A 94 7.10 -4.65 -11.88
CA GLY A 94 7.84 -3.49 -11.39
C GLY A 94 8.72 -3.81 -10.20
N THR A 95 9.26 -2.77 -9.58
CA THR A 95 10.07 -2.87 -8.37
C THR A 95 9.18 -2.58 -7.15
N VAL A 96 9.18 -3.48 -6.19
CA VAL A 96 8.31 -3.41 -5.02
C VAL A 96 9.08 -2.97 -3.78
N PHE A 97 8.61 -1.91 -3.14
CA PHE A 97 9.15 -1.38 -1.88
C PHE A 97 8.17 -1.63 -0.75
N TYR A 98 8.63 -2.26 0.31
CA TYR A 98 7.85 -2.45 1.53
C TYR A 98 8.23 -1.36 2.54
N LEU A 99 7.24 -0.55 2.96
CA LEU A 99 7.42 0.43 4.03
C LEU A 99 7.14 -0.24 5.37
N HIS A 100 8.21 -0.68 6.03
CA HIS A 100 8.11 -1.26 7.36
C HIS A 100 7.94 -0.16 8.41
N THR A 101 6.85 -0.23 9.19
CA THR A 101 6.46 0.80 10.14
C THR A 101 6.18 0.17 11.50
N PRO A 102 6.76 0.69 12.60
CA PRO A 102 6.49 0.17 13.95
C PRO A 102 5.00 0.25 14.30
N LEU A 103 4.52 -0.71 15.09
CA LEU A 103 3.12 -0.81 15.47
C LEU A 103 2.60 0.47 16.16
N ASN A 104 3.38 1.05 17.08
CA ASN A 104 3.00 2.28 17.76
C ASN A 104 2.77 3.46 16.78
N THR A 105 3.59 3.56 15.74
CA THR A 105 3.42 4.57 14.70
C THR A 105 2.16 4.29 13.87
N GLN A 106 1.87 3.04 13.55
CA GLN A 106 0.63 2.66 12.87
C GLN A 106 -0.61 3.07 13.69
N VAL A 107 -0.60 2.78 14.98
CA VAL A 107 -1.70 3.13 15.90
C VAL A 107 -1.90 4.64 15.94
N GLU A 108 -0.83 5.40 16.13
CA GLU A 108 -0.88 6.87 16.19
C GLU A 108 -1.46 7.47 14.92
N ARG A 109 -0.98 7.05 13.76
CA ARG A 109 -1.42 7.60 12.47
C ARG A 109 -2.85 7.22 12.13
N THR A 110 -3.26 5.98 12.38
CA THR A 110 -4.62 5.52 12.08
C THR A 110 -5.66 6.01 13.08
N SER A 111 -5.27 6.44 14.28
CA SER A 111 -6.20 7.01 15.26
C SER A 111 -6.86 8.30 14.75
N LYS A 112 -6.24 8.98 13.81
CA LYS A 112 -6.74 10.21 13.18
C LYS A 112 -7.62 9.94 11.96
N ASP A 113 -7.67 8.70 11.48
CA ASP A 113 -8.40 8.29 10.28
C ASP A 113 -9.61 7.44 10.69
N LYS A 114 -10.81 7.94 10.40
CA LYS A 114 -12.07 7.27 10.76
C LYS A 114 -12.58 6.32 9.68
N ASP A 115 -11.97 6.32 8.50
CA ASP A 115 -12.42 5.56 7.33
C ASP A 115 -11.62 4.25 7.12
N ARG A 116 -11.39 3.52 8.23
CA ARG A 116 -10.70 2.22 8.19
C ARG A 116 -11.66 1.08 8.56
N PRO A 117 -12.24 0.37 7.56
CA PRO A 117 -13.25 -0.67 7.82
C PRO A 117 -12.80 -1.74 8.81
N LEU A 118 -11.54 -2.17 8.73
CA LEU A 118 -10.99 -3.20 9.60
C LEU A 118 -10.81 -2.76 11.06
N LEU A 119 -10.78 -1.45 11.33
CA LEU A 119 -10.63 -0.89 12.68
C LEU A 119 -11.97 -0.53 13.33
N LYS A 120 -13.05 -0.57 12.57
CA LYS A 120 -14.35 -0.09 13.00
C LYS A 120 -14.90 -0.93 14.15
N GLY A 121 -15.20 -0.27 15.29
CA GLY A 121 -15.78 -0.93 16.48
C GLY A 121 -14.84 -1.85 17.23
N GLN A 122 -13.53 -1.82 16.97
CA GLN A 122 -12.54 -2.68 17.61
C GLN A 122 -11.41 -1.87 18.24
N ASP A 123 -10.61 -2.51 19.09
CA ASP A 123 -9.38 -1.95 19.63
C ASP A 123 -8.34 -1.83 18.49
N PRO A 124 -7.98 -0.61 18.05
CA PRO A 124 -7.07 -0.44 16.93
C PRO A 124 -5.70 -1.10 17.12
N GLU A 125 -5.14 -1.03 18.33
CA GLU A 125 -3.83 -1.62 18.60
C GLU A 125 -3.85 -3.13 18.42
N LYS A 126 -4.87 -3.80 18.93
CA LYS A 126 -5.02 -5.24 18.79
C LYS A 126 -5.20 -5.65 17.33
N VAL A 127 -6.07 -4.96 16.60
CA VAL A 127 -6.33 -5.24 15.19
C VAL A 127 -5.06 -5.05 14.36
N LEU A 128 -4.35 -3.95 14.56
CA LEU A 128 -3.11 -3.67 13.83
C LEU A 128 -2.01 -4.67 14.16
N ALA A 129 -1.89 -5.10 15.43
CA ALA A 129 -0.94 -6.13 15.86
C ALA A 129 -1.24 -7.48 15.17
N ASP A 130 -2.50 -7.88 15.12
CA ASP A 130 -2.93 -9.12 14.48
C ASP A 130 -2.69 -9.07 12.96
N LEU A 131 -3.00 -7.94 12.32
CA LEU A 131 -2.74 -7.73 10.90
C LEU A 131 -1.25 -7.77 10.58
N GLN A 132 -0.42 -7.14 11.39
CA GLN A 132 1.04 -7.18 11.20
C GLN A 132 1.57 -8.60 11.33
N LYS A 133 1.14 -9.33 12.34
CA LYS A 133 1.54 -10.73 12.56
C LYS A 133 1.20 -11.63 11.37
N SER A 134 0.03 -11.43 10.76
CA SER A 134 -0.43 -12.25 9.63
C SER A 134 0.14 -11.81 8.28
N ARG A 135 0.50 -10.53 8.12
CA ARG A 135 0.85 -9.93 6.82
C ARG A 135 2.33 -9.64 6.64
N GLN A 136 3.11 -9.52 7.73
CA GLN A 136 4.52 -9.11 7.62
C GLN A 136 5.32 -9.98 6.67
N SER A 137 5.20 -11.31 6.76
CA SER A 137 5.90 -12.23 5.88
C SER A 137 5.46 -12.07 4.41
N LEU A 138 4.20 -11.71 4.16
CA LEU A 138 3.67 -11.48 2.83
C LEU A 138 4.23 -10.19 2.21
N TYR A 139 4.38 -9.13 3.01
CA TYR A 139 5.05 -7.91 2.55
C TYR A 139 6.51 -8.19 2.20
N GLU A 140 7.20 -8.93 3.05
CA GLU A 140 8.62 -9.30 2.83
C GLU A 140 8.77 -10.14 1.56
N GLU A 141 7.91 -11.14 1.38
CA GLU A 141 7.91 -12.01 0.20
C GLU A 141 7.67 -11.21 -1.10
N ALA A 142 6.76 -10.26 -1.07
CA ALA A 142 6.39 -9.48 -2.25
C ALA A 142 7.41 -8.40 -2.63
N SER A 143 8.29 -8.00 -1.72
CA SER A 143 9.13 -6.82 -1.89
C SER A 143 10.53 -7.15 -2.39
N ASP A 144 11.07 -6.23 -3.19
CA ASP A 144 12.48 -6.22 -3.60
C ASP A 144 13.35 -5.47 -2.59
N HIS A 145 12.78 -4.45 -1.94
CA HIS A 145 13.44 -3.61 -0.95
C HIS A 145 12.54 -3.35 0.24
N ILE A 146 13.14 -3.36 1.43
CA ILE A 146 12.45 -3.02 2.68
C ILE A 146 13.01 -1.70 3.19
N ILE A 147 12.12 -0.72 3.38
CA ILE A 147 12.48 0.60 3.90
C ILE A 147 11.93 0.72 5.32
N ASN A 148 12.81 0.90 6.29
CA ASN A 148 12.39 1.18 7.67
C ASN A 148 11.98 2.65 7.77
N THR A 149 10.73 2.90 8.18
CA THR A 149 10.18 4.25 8.26
C THR A 149 10.31 4.88 9.65
N GLU A 150 10.86 4.15 10.62
CA GLU A 150 10.99 4.60 12.00
C GLU A 150 11.82 5.90 12.08
N ASN A 151 11.27 6.91 12.76
CA ASN A 151 11.90 8.22 12.97
C ASN A 151 12.29 8.95 11.66
N LYS A 152 11.61 8.64 10.56
CA LYS A 152 11.83 9.28 9.27
C LYS A 152 10.58 10.02 8.79
N SER A 153 10.79 11.17 8.17
CA SER A 153 9.73 11.88 7.46
C SER A 153 9.40 11.17 6.14
N GLY A 154 8.24 11.48 5.56
CA GLY A 154 7.89 10.98 4.22
C GLY A 154 8.92 11.35 3.17
N SER A 155 9.51 12.55 3.26
CA SER A 155 10.58 13.00 2.35
C SER A 155 11.85 12.17 2.50
N GLU A 156 12.24 11.83 3.72
CA GLU A 156 13.41 10.98 3.97
C GLU A 156 13.22 9.57 3.42
N VAL A 157 12.04 8.99 3.63
CA VAL A 157 11.70 7.66 3.08
C VAL A 157 11.68 7.70 1.55
N ALA A 158 11.04 8.72 0.97
CA ALA A 158 11.01 8.89 -0.48
C ALA A 158 12.41 9.03 -1.08
N ASN A 159 13.30 9.79 -0.43
CA ASN A 159 14.68 9.94 -0.87
C ASN A 159 15.45 8.61 -0.89
N GLU A 160 15.23 7.74 0.09
CA GLU A 160 15.82 6.41 0.10
C GLU A 160 15.37 5.59 -1.12
N ILE A 161 14.09 5.62 -1.43
CA ILE A 161 13.52 4.93 -2.60
C ILE A 161 14.13 5.48 -3.89
N VAL A 162 14.15 6.80 -4.05
CA VAL A 162 14.71 7.47 -5.24
C VAL A 162 16.18 7.09 -5.44
N LYS A 163 16.97 7.07 -4.38
CA LYS A 163 18.38 6.66 -4.45
C LYS A 163 18.53 5.21 -4.91
N LEU A 164 17.73 4.30 -4.36
CA LEU A 164 17.75 2.89 -4.77
C LEU A 164 17.37 2.73 -6.23
N VAL A 165 16.32 3.42 -6.70
CA VAL A 165 15.90 3.38 -8.10
C VAL A 165 17.02 3.89 -9.03
N LYS A 166 17.67 4.99 -8.70
CA LYS A 166 18.74 5.57 -9.50
C LYS A 166 20.00 4.72 -9.53
N ASN A 167 20.29 3.99 -8.45
CA ASN A 167 21.48 3.16 -8.35
C ASN A 167 21.34 1.81 -9.08
N TYR A 168 20.11 1.30 -9.19
CA TYR A 168 19.84 -0.01 -9.80
C TYR A 168 19.05 0.07 -11.11
N GLY A 169 18.70 1.28 -11.51
CA GLY A 169 17.91 1.52 -12.74
C GLY A 169 18.75 1.80 -13.97
#